data_5607124867ca020b9add40cbe303ddbf
#
_entry.id   5607124867ca020b9add40cbe303ddbf
#
_cell.length_a   1.000
_cell.length_b   1.000
_cell.length_c   1.000
_cell.angle_alpha   90.00
_cell.angle_beta   90.00
_cell.angle_gamma   90.00
#
_symmetry.space_group_name_H-M   'P 1'
#
loop_
_entity.id
_entity.type
_entity.pdbx_description
1 polymer ?
#
loop_
_entity_poly.entity_id
_entity_poly.type
_entity_poly.pdbx_seq_one_letter_code
_entity_poly.pdbx_strand_id
1 'polypeptide(L)'
;MIYRIGICDDEQLTCSELENYINEIFECKDDKAEIYVWNSGEALKKDISNGVKIDILFLDIELLDSNGIELGKYIRNYMKNMSMNIVYISSMTEYAMELFKIHPYDFVVKPFDKNEIENLIDEMCGYYKQDNKHFKYCVYGKTNMVMMRDIKYFESRGRHIIINLVDNQSIQ
;
A
#
# COMPACT_ATOMS: atom_id res chain seq x y z
N MET A 1 1.66 -1.44 -14.35
CA MET A 1 1.33 -0.48 -13.26
C MET A 1 2.63 0.00 -12.65
N ILE A 2 2.66 1.14 -11.92
CA ILE A 2 3.85 1.57 -11.16
C ILE A 2 3.47 1.57 -9.68
N TYR A 3 4.23 0.85 -8.87
CA TYR A 3 4.08 0.78 -7.42
C TYR A 3 5.16 1.63 -6.74
N ARG A 4 4.77 2.51 -5.84
CA ARG A 4 5.69 3.32 -5.04
C ARG A 4 5.94 2.60 -3.74
N ILE A 5 7.14 2.09 -3.58
CA ILE A 5 7.53 1.25 -2.46
C ILE A 5 8.52 2.04 -1.59
N GLY A 6 8.17 2.23 -0.33
CA GLY A 6 9.02 2.85 0.66
C GLY A 6 9.74 1.81 1.51
N ILE A 7 10.98 2.08 1.85
CA ILE A 7 11.78 1.33 2.81
C ILE A 7 12.27 2.34 3.85
N CYS A 8 12.00 2.09 5.12
CA CYS A 8 12.48 2.93 6.21
C CYS A 8 13.09 2.06 7.30
N ASP A 9 14.41 2.10 7.39
CA ASP A 9 15.24 1.33 8.32
C ASP A 9 16.57 2.07 8.50
N ASP A 10 17.10 2.18 9.71
CA ASP A 10 18.39 2.83 9.96
C ASP A 10 19.58 1.92 9.67
N GLU A 11 19.35 0.62 9.52
CA GLU A 11 20.35 -0.32 9.04
C GLU A 11 20.48 -0.29 7.52
N GLN A 12 21.58 0.31 7.03
CA GLN A 12 21.82 0.41 5.59
C GLN A 12 21.89 -0.95 4.88
N LEU A 13 22.32 -2.01 5.57
CA LEU A 13 22.36 -3.36 5.00
C LEU A 13 20.93 -3.88 4.73
N THR A 14 20.02 -3.74 5.68
CA THR A 14 18.61 -4.12 5.55
C THR A 14 17.95 -3.36 4.40
N CYS A 15 18.17 -2.04 4.32
CA CYS A 15 17.67 -1.23 3.21
C CYS A 15 18.16 -1.74 1.87
N SER A 16 19.47 -2.00 1.74
CA SER A 16 20.07 -2.46 0.48
C SER A 16 19.58 -3.86 0.09
N GLU A 17 19.40 -4.74 1.05
CA GLU A 17 18.88 -6.10 0.82
C GLU A 17 17.44 -6.06 0.30
N LEU A 18 16.57 -5.31 0.96
CA LEU A 18 15.19 -5.11 0.52
C LEU A 18 15.11 -4.47 -0.86
N GLU A 19 15.89 -3.41 -1.09
CA GLU A 19 15.94 -2.73 -2.38
C GLU A 19 16.34 -3.69 -3.50
N ASN A 20 17.35 -4.54 -3.27
CA ASN A 20 17.78 -5.56 -4.22
C ASN A 20 16.68 -6.60 -4.47
N TYR A 21 16.04 -7.13 -3.42
CA TYR A 21 14.95 -8.09 -3.57
C TYR A 21 13.78 -7.49 -4.37
N ILE A 22 13.38 -6.27 -4.05
CA ILE A 22 12.29 -5.59 -4.76
C ILE A 22 12.63 -5.37 -6.23
N ASN A 23 13.85 -4.93 -6.55
CA ASN A 23 14.29 -4.78 -7.93
C ASN A 23 14.24 -6.09 -8.70
N GLU A 24 14.81 -7.17 -8.15
CA GLU A 24 14.80 -8.50 -8.77
C GLU A 24 13.37 -9.05 -8.97
N ILE A 25 12.47 -8.82 -8.00
CA ILE A 25 11.07 -9.23 -8.08
C ILE A 25 10.36 -8.52 -9.24
N PHE A 26 10.60 -7.23 -9.42
CA PHE A 26 9.95 -6.45 -10.46
C PHE A 26 10.61 -6.56 -11.84
N GLU A 27 11.87 -7.01 -11.94
CA GLU A 27 12.50 -7.34 -13.23
C GLU A 27 11.75 -8.46 -13.98
N CYS A 28 11.13 -9.38 -13.25
CA CYS A 28 10.37 -10.50 -13.82
C CYS A 28 8.89 -10.19 -14.06
N LYS A 29 8.44 -8.94 -13.80
CA LYS A 29 7.01 -8.54 -13.87
C LYS A 29 6.78 -7.49 -14.95
N ASP A 30 5.57 -7.46 -15.50
CA ASP A 30 5.11 -6.37 -16.39
C ASP A 30 4.91 -5.03 -15.65
N ASP A 31 4.78 -5.09 -14.34
CA ASP A 31 4.65 -3.94 -13.44
C ASP A 31 6.02 -3.38 -13.08
N LYS A 32 6.08 -2.14 -12.63
CA LYS A 32 7.31 -1.46 -12.22
C LYS A 32 7.24 -1.03 -10.76
N ALA A 33 8.38 -1.00 -10.09
CA ALA A 33 8.54 -0.39 -8.79
C ALA A 33 9.29 0.95 -8.91
N GLU A 34 8.87 1.92 -8.11
CA GLU A 34 9.61 3.15 -7.80
C GLU A 34 9.94 3.10 -6.31
N ILE A 35 11.23 2.95 -5.98
CA ILE A 35 11.68 2.67 -4.62
C ILE A 35 12.18 3.95 -3.97
N TYR A 36 11.75 4.20 -2.75
CA TYR A 36 12.16 5.30 -1.88
C TYR A 36 12.78 4.72 -0.62
N VAL A 37 13.97 5.18 -0.25
CA VAL A 37 14.70 4.68 0.92
C VAL A 37 14.92 5.82 1.91
N TRP A 38 14.59 5.60 3.17
CA TRP A 38 14.85 6.50 4.29
C TRP A 38 15.61 5.76 5.39
N ASN A 39 16.68 6.36 5.87
CA ASN A 39 17.47 5.85 6.99
C ASN A 39 17.04 6.48 8.33
N SER A 40 15.90 7.16 8.37
CA SER A 40 15.34 7.76 9.58
C SER A 40 13.84 7.97 9.45
N GLY A 41 13.12 7.78 10.55
CA GLY A 41 11.68 7.98 10.60
C GLY A 41 11.27 9.44 10.46
N GLU A 42 12.08 10.37 10.93
CA GLU A 42 11.88 11.82 10.76
C GLU A 42 11.92 12.22 9.27
N ALA A 43 12.86 11.65 8.49
CA ALA A 43 12.96 11.91 7.05
C ALA A 43 11.73 11.37 6.32
N LEU A 44 11.32 10.12 6.59
CA LEU A 44 10.10 9.55 6.05
C LEU A 44 8.89 10.41 6.40
N LYS A 45 8.71 10.76 7.67
CA LYS A 45 7.59 11.58 8.14
C LYS A 45 7.51 12.92 7.43
N LYS A 46 8.65 13.59 7.25
CA LYS A 46 8.75 14.85 6.52
C LYS A 46 8.29 14.70 5.07
N ASP A 47 8.78 13.69 4.37
CA ASP A 47 8.49 13.51 2.94
C ASP A 47 7.03 13.12 2.69
N ILE A 48 6.47 12.20 3.48
CA ILE A 48 5.05 11.87 3.36
C ILE A 48 4.14 13.07 3.73
N SER A 49 4.55 13.90 4.69
CA SER A 49 3.82 15.13 5.03
C SER A 49 3.90 16.18 3.90
N ASN A 50 4.96 16.17 3.12
CA ASN A 50 5.13 17.01 1.93
C ASN A 50 4.43 16.44 0.68
N GLY A 51 3.71 15.32 0.81
CA GLY A 51 2.87 14.76 -0.25
C GLY A 51 3.52 13.66 -1.08
N VAL A 52 4.68 13.13 -0.67
CA VAL A 52 5.23 11.91 -1.27
C VAL A 52 4.23 10.78 -1.06
N LYS A 53 3.82 10.15 -2.16
CA LYS A 53 2.83 9.06 -2.14
C LYS A 53 3.56 7.73 -2.14
N ILE A 54 3.21 6.89 -1.19
CA ILE A 54 3.71 5.52 -1.04
C ILE A 54 2.53 4.57 -1.05
N ASP A 55 2.65 3.48 -1.78
CA ASP A 55 1.62 2.45 -1.88
C ASP A 55 1.91 1.30 -0.88
N ILE A 56 3.19 0.90 -0.78
CA ILE A 56 3.69 -0.13 0.13
C ILE A 56 4.85 0.47 0.93
N LEU A 57 4.83 0.34 2.24
CA LEU A 57 5.89 0.80 3.13
C LEU A 57 6.40 -0.36 3.97
N PHE A 58 7.67 -0.71 3.79
CA PHE A 58 8.43 -1.54 4.71
C PHE A 58 9.04 -0.64 5.77
N LEU A 59 8.69 -0.86 7.04
CA LEU A 59 8.99 0.06 8.14
C LEU A 59 9.60 -0.70 9.32
N ASP A 60 10.85 -0.36 9.66
CA ASP A 60 11.44 -0.86 10.89
C ASP A 60 10.73 -0.25 12.11
N ILE A 61 10.61 -1.05 13.16
CA ILE A 61 10.03 -0.63 14.43
C ILE A 61 11.05 0.14 15.25
N GLU A 62 12.30 -0.30 15.25
CA GLU A 62 13.36 0.21 16.11
C GLU A 62 14.30 1.16 15.36
N LEU A 63 13.79 2.34 14.99
CA LEU A 63 14.60 3.38 14.36
C LEU A 63 15.38 4.18 15.41
N LEU A 64 16.61 4.61 15.09
CA LEU A 64 17.47 5.37 16.00
C LEU A 64 16.87 6.70 16.47
N ASP A 65 16.10 7.35 15.61
CA ASP A 65 15.52 8.69 15.84
C ASP A 65 14.04 8.68 16.21
N SER A 66 13.37 7.53 16.08
CA SER A 66 11.93 7.43 16.24
C SER A 66 11.49 5.98 16.44
N ASN A 67 10.19 5.78 16.72
CA ASN A 67 9.60 4.47 16.82
C ASN A 67 8.65 4.25 15.62
N GLY A 68 8.86 3.17 14.86
CA GLY A 68 8.06 2.84 13.69
C GLY A 68 6.58 2.65 14.00
N ILE A 69 6.23 2.16 15.20
CA ILE A 69 4.84 2.01 15.64
C ILE A 69 4.17 3.39 15.76
N GLU A 70 4.85 4.36 16.37
CA GLU A 70 4.32 5.73 16.49
C GLU A 70 4.18 6.40 15.11
N LEU A 71 5.12 6.11 14.20
CA LEU A 71 5.05 6.60 12.83
C LEU A 71 3.86 6.00 12.07
N GLY A 72 3.60 4.70 12.25
CA GLY A 72 2.41 4.06 11.70
C GLY A 72 1.11 4.63 12.28
N LYS A 73 1.05 4.90 13.58
CA LYS A 73 -0.08 5.62 14.21
C LYS A 73 -0.27 7.01 13.60
N TYR A 74 0.81 7.73 13.34
CA TYR A 74 0.77 9.03 12.67
C TYR A 74 0.15 8.92 11.27
N ILE A 75 0.61 7.95 10.47
CA ILE A 75 0.08 7.70 9.12
C ILE A 75 -1.42 7.36 9.17
N ARG A 76 -1.84 6.46 10.06
CA ARG A 76 -3.23 6.00 10.18
C ARG A 76 -4.16 7.05 10.78
N ASN A 77 -3.77 7.63 11.92
CA ASN A 77 -4.67 8.44 12.74
C ASN A 77 -4.62 9.91 12.37
N TYR A 78 -3.45 10.46 12.07
CA TYR A 78 -3.28 11.87 11.78
C TYR A 78 -3.46 12.15 10.28
N MET A 79 -2.75 11.44 9.42
CA MET A 79 -2.87 11.60 7.97
C MET A 79 -4.12 10.94 7.38
N LYS A 80 -4.81 10.08 8.15
CA LYS A 80 -5.99 9.30 7.71
C LYS A 80 -5.71 8.44 6.48
N ASN A 81 -4.45 8.03 6.28
CA ASN A 81 -4.06 7.20 5.16
C ASN A 81 -4.26 5.72 5.51
N MET A 82 -5.37 5.15 5.07
CA MET A 82 -5.69 3.73 5.24
C MET A 82 -5.31 2.90 4.01
N SER A 83 -4.98 3.54 2.88
CA SER A 83 -4.68 2.84 1.62
C SER A 83 -3.22 2.42 1.48
N MET A 84 -2.29 3.04 2.22
CA MET A 84 -0.89 2.63 2.26
C MET A 84 -0.78 1.29 3.00
N ASN A 85 -0.24 0.26 2.35
CA ASN A 85 0.08 -1.01 3.01
C ASN A 85 1.37 -0.84 3.81
N ILE A 86 1.29 -1.00 5.13
CA ILE A 86 2.46 -0.94 6.01
C ILE A 86 2.84 -2.36 6.41
N VAL A 87 4.03 -2.79 6.03
CA VAL A 87 4.67 -4.03 6.46
C VAL A 87 5.72 -3.64 7.49
N TYR A 88 5.56 -4.10 8.71
CA TYR A 88 6.58 -3.87 9.73
C TYR A 88 7.68 -4.91 9.63
N ILE A 89 8.90 -4.48 9.87
CA ILE A 89 10.08 -5.34 9.92
C ILE A 89 10.73 -5.15 11.28
N SER A 90 11.07 -6.22 11.98
CA SER A 90 11.79 -6.10 13.27
C SER A 90 12.45 -7.42 13.66
N SER A 91 13.52 -7.33 14.46
CA SER A 91 14.13 -8.48 15.11
C SER A 91 13.32 -8.97 16.31
N MET A 92 12.38 -8.17 16.83
CA MET A 92 11.61 -8.45 18.05
C MET A 92 10.15 -8.78 17.73
N THR A 93 9.73 -10.00 18.05
CA THR A 93 8.35 -10.46 17.85
C THR A 93 7.35 -9.92 18.88
N GLU A 94 7.84 -9.32 19.96
CA GLU A 94 7.02 -8.82 21.07
C GLU A 94 6.07 -7.68 20.64
N TYR A 95 6.47 -6.92 19.63
CA TYR A 95 5.69 -5.80 19.10
C TYR A 95 4.43 -6.21 18.33
N ALA A 96 4.31 -7.48 17.92
CA ALA A 96 3.18 -7.95 17.11
C ALA A 96 1.81 -7.64 17.76
N MET A 97 1.72 -7.70 19.09
CA MET A 97 0.48 -7.40 19.83
C MET A 97 0.11 -5.91 19.81
N GLU A 98 1.08 -5.00 19.76
CA GLU A 98 0.83 -3.56 19.70
C GLU A 98 0.36 -3.13 18.31
N LEU A 99 0.79 -3.84 17.28
CA LEU A 99 0.51 -3.54 15.88
C LEU A 99 -0.97 -3.74 15.51
N PHE A 100 -1.71 -4.59 16.22
CA PHE A 100 -3.15 -4.80 15.95
C PHE A 100 -3.96 -3.51 15.88
N LYS A 101 -3.59 -2.49 16.65
CA LYS A 101 -4.31 -1.20 16.68
C LYS A 101 -4.01 -0.30 15.48
N ILE A 102 -2.98 -0.62 14.70
CA ILE A 102 -2.48 0.21 13.60
C ILE A 102 -2.94 -0.35 12.25
N HIS A 103 -3.52 -1.54 12.25
CA HIS A 103 -3.90 -2.27 11.04
C HIS A 103 -2.72 -2.36 10.05
N PRO A 104 -1.60 -3.01 10.45
CA PRO A 104 -0.52 -3.30 9.52
C PRO A 104 -1.05 -4.24 8.44
N TYR A 105 -0.41 -4.24 7.28
CA TYR A 105 -0.66 -5.27 6.30
C TYR A 105 -0.08 -6.61 6.78
N ASP A 106 1.19 -6.57 7.21
CA ASP A 106 1.88 -7.75 7.75
C ASP A 106 3.04 -7.35 8.66
N PHE A 107 3.68 -8.36 9.24
CA PHE A 107 4.85 -8.24 10.11
C PHE A 107 5.89 -9.29 9.72
N VAL A 108 7.09 -8.83 9.36
CA VAL A 108 8.23 -9.65 8.93
C VAL A 108 9.31 -9.66 10.00
N VAL A 109 9.79 -10.82 10.36
CA VAL A 109 10.86 -10.98 11.37
C VAL A 109 12.22 -10.98 10.69
N LYS A 110 13.17 -10.15 11.15
CA LYS A 110 14.55 -10.19 10.71
C LYS A 110 15.27 -11.41 11.32
N PRO A 111 16.09 -12.16 10.56
CA PRO A 111 16.36 -12.01 9.14
C PRO A 111 15.23 -12.59 8.27
N PHE A 112 14.95 -11.97 7.15
CA PHE A 112 13.96 -12.39 6.16
C PHE A 112 14.63 -12.87 4.89
N ASP A 113 13.91 -13.64 4.08
CA ASP A 113 14.39 -14.07 2.77
C ASP A 113 13.60 -13.45 1.62
N LYS A 114 14.16 -13.58 0.40
CA LYS A 114 13.56 -13.04 -0.81
C LYS A 114 12.16 -13.60 -1.08
N ASN A 115 11.93 -14.89 -0.82
CA ASN A 115 10.66 -15.54 -1.14
C ASN A 115 9.54 -14.99 -0.22
N GLU A 116 9.86 -14.69 1.04
CA GLU A 116 8.92 -14.07 1.97
C GLU A 116 8.50 -12.67 1.47
N ILE A 117 9.46 -11.85 1.06
CA ILE A 117 9.19 -10.51 0.51
C ILE A 117 8.43 -10.60 -0.82
N GLU A 118 8.79 -11.55 -1.70
CA GLU A 118 8.11 -11.77 -2.99
C GLU A 118 6.63 -12.14 -2.79
N ASN A 119 6.35 -13.08 -1.90
CA ASN A 119 4.98 -13.49 -1.59
C ASN A 119 4.13 -12.31 -1.09
N LEU A 120 4.67 -11.50 -0.18
CA LEU A 120 4.00 -10.31 0.33
C LEU A 120 3.72 -9.28 -0.77
N ILE A 121 4.71 -8.99 -1.60
CA ILE A 121 4.55 -8.04 -2.72
C ILE A 121 3.52 -8.57 -3.71
N ASP A 122 3.53 -9.86 -4.03
CA ASP A 122 2.58 -10.45 -4.97
C ASP A 122 1.14 -10.37 -4.46
N GLU A 123 0.94 -10.64 -3.19
CA GLU A 123 -0.37 -10.53 -2.56
C GLU A 123 -0.86 -9.07 -2.59
N MET A 124 -0.03 -8.11 -2.15
CA MET A 124 -0.37 -6.69 -2.19
C MET A 124 -0.66 -6.20 -3.61
N CYS A 125 0.17 -6.54 -4.59
CA CYS A 125 -0.04 -6.19 -5.98
C CYS A 125 -1.33 -6.80 -6.55
N GLY A 126 -1.68 -8.02 -6.12
CA GLY A 126 -2.94 -8.67 -6.46
C GLY A 126 -4.16 -7.88 -5.99
N TYR A 127 -4.16 -7.40 -4.75
CA TYR A 127 -5.22 -6.53 -4.22
C TYR A 127 -5.30 -5.19 -4.96
N TYR A 128 -4.17 -4.51 -5.20
CA TYR A 128 -4.16 -3.28 -5.99
C TYR A 128 -4.72 -3.45 -7.41
N LYS A 129 -4.45 -4.59 -8.05
CA LYS A 129 -5.02 -4.89 -9.38
C LYS A 129 -6.52 -5.12 -9.31
N GLN A 130 -7.03 -5.71 -8.23
CA GLN A 130 -8.47 -5.89 -8.03
C GLN A 130 -9.17 -4.56 -7.77
N ASP A 131 -8.64 -3.72 -6.90
CA ASP A 131 -9.21 -2.41 -6.57
C ASP A 131 -9.23 -1.44 -7.75
N ASN A 132 -8.28 -1.58 -8.68
CA ASN A 132 -8.20 -0.75 -9.90
C ASN A 132 -8.94 -1.36 -11.11
N LYS A 133 -9.72 -2.43 -10.93
CA LYS A 133 -10.57 -2.93 -12.02
C LYS A 133 -11.61 -1.90 -12.42
N HIS A 134 -11.79 -1.77 -13.75
CA HIS A 134 -12.80 -0.89 -14.32
C HIS A 134 -14.05 -1.69 -14.68
N PHE A 135 -15.19 -1.18 -14.27
CA PHE A 135 -16.48 -1.65 -14.75
C PHE A 135 -16.82 -0.91 -16.06
N LYS A 136 -17.00 -1.67 -17.15
CA LYS A 136 -17.39 -1.12 -18.45
C LYS A 136 -18.92 -1.11 -18.55
N TYR A 137 -19.48 0.02 -18.93
CA TYR A 137 -20.92 0.18 -19.14
C TYR A 137 -21.19 0.99 -20.40
N CYS A 138 -22.38 0.87 -20.95
CA CYS A 138 -22.78 1.55 -22.19
C CYS A 138 -23.95 2.49 -21.92
N VAL A 139 -23.79 3.77 -22.25
CA VAL A 139 -24.86 4.77 -22.21
C VAL A 139 -24.97 5.41 -23.58
N TYR A 140 -26.17 5.36 -24.15
CA TYR A 140 -26.46 5.88 -25.49
C TYR A 140 -25.50 5.39 -26.60
N GLY A 141 -25.11 4.11 -26.54
CA GLY A 141 -24.19 3.50 -27.50
C GLY A 141 -22.72 3.86 -27.33
N LYS A 142 -22.36 4.64 -26.32
CA LYS A 142 -20.95 4.96 -25.95
C LYS A 142 -20.50 4.10 -24.78
N THR A 143 -19.36 3.45 -24.95
CA THR A 143 -18.72 2.70 -23.87
C THR A 143 -18.01 3.67 -22.93
N ASN A 144 -18.34 3.58 -21.65
CA ASN A 144 -17.71 4.30 -20.55
C ASN A 144 -17.11 3.33 -19.55
N MET A 145 -16.26 3.82 -18.68
CA MET A 145 -15.63 3.04 -17.60
C MET A 145 -15.69 3.80 -16.29
N VAL A 146 -15.88 3.05 -15.20
CA VAL A 146 -15.81 3.55 -13.83
C VAL A 146 -14.97 2.56 -13.00
N MET A 147 -14.20 3.04 -12.06
CA MET A 147 -13.44 2.14 -11.18
C MET A 147 -14.40 1.34 -10.31
N MET A 148 -14.16 0.04 -10.17
CA MET A 148 -15.05 -0.81 -9.35
C MET A 148 -15.13 -0.35 -7.90
N ARG A 149 -14.03 0.19 -7.34
CA ARG A 149 -13.98 0.74 -5.99
C ARG A 149 -14.85 1.99 -5.78
N ASP A 150 -15.16 2.71 -6.87
CA ASP A 150 -16.02 3.89 -6.81
C ASP A 150 -17.51 3.53 -6.89
N ILE A 151 -17.84 2.26 -7.18
CA ILE A 151 -19.21 1.77 -7.23
C ILE A 151 -19.67 1.37 -5.84
N LYS A 152 -20.72 2.01 -5.35
CA LYS A 152 -21.33 1.72 -4.07
C LYS A 152 -22.32 0.55 -4.16
N TYR A 153 -23.21 0.59 -5.15
CA TYR A 153 -24.16 -0.48 -5.47
C TYR A 153 -24.82 -0.26 -6.83
N PHE A 154 -25.44 -1.32 -7.36
CA PHE A 154 -26.27 -1.27 -8.53
C PHE A 154 -27.74 -1.29 -8.13
N GLU A 155 -28.55 -0.45 -8.74
CA GLU A 155 -30.00 -0.41 -8.57
C GLU A 155 -30.68 -0.73 -9.89
N SER A 156 -31.64 -1.66 -9.87
CA SER A 156 -32.49 -1.93 -11.04
C SER A 156 -33.74 -1.07 -10.96
N ARG A 157 -33.97 -0.26 -11.99
CA ARG A 157 -35.17 0.59 -12.08
C ARG A 157 -35.84 0.39 -13.44
N GLY A 158 -36.79 -0.53 -13.49
CA GLY A 158 -37.48 -0.93 -14.72
C GLY A 158 -36.54 -1.63 -15.70
N ARG A 159 -36.27 -0.98 -16.85
CA ARG A 159 -35.36 -1.51 -17.89
C ARG A 159 -33.93 -0.96 -17.79
N HIS A 160 -33.64 -0.18 -16.78
CA HIS A 160 -32.35 0.48 -16.61
C HIS A 160 -31.66 -0.02 -15.36
N ILE A 161 -30.32 -0.01 -15.38
CA ILE A 161 -29.47 -0.21 -14.23
C ILE A 161 -28.84 1.13 -13.91
N ILE A 162 -28.98 1.55 -12.65
CA ILE A 162 -28.35 2.74 -12.11
C ILE A 162 -27.12 2.31 -11.34
N ILE A 163 -25.97 2.92 -11.65
CA ILE A 163 -24.73 2.72 -10.93
C ILE A 163 -24.62 3.84 -9.89
N ASN A 164 -24.74 3.51 -8.63
CA ASN A 164 -24.60 4.48 -7.55
C ASN A 164 -23.14 4.49 -7.06
N LEU A 165 -22.52 5.66 -7.05
CA LEU A 165 -21.11 5.86 -6.70
C LEU A 165 -20.94 6.23 -5.23
N VAL A 166 -19.72 6.06 -4.73
CA VAL A 166 -19.36 6.35 -3.34
C VAL A 166 -19.48 7.85 -3.02
N ASP A 167 -19.25 8.72 -3.99
CA ASP A 167 -19.40 10.19 -3.90
C ASP A 167 -20.86 10.67 -3.99
N ASN A 168 -21.84 9.74 -3.93
CA ASN A 168 -23.28 9.96 -4.08
C ASN A 168 -23.71 10.45 -5.48
N GLN A 169 -22.87 10.37 -6.50
CA GLN A 169 -23.29 10.51 -7.89
C GLN A 169 -23.95 9.21 -8.38
N SER A 170 -24.78 9.32 -9.40
CA SER A 170 -25.43 8.17 -10.02
C SER A 170 -25.31 8.27 -11.54
N ILE A 171 -25.01 7.13 -12.18
CA ILE A 171 -24.90 6.97 -13.62
C ILE A 171 -26.08 6.11 -14.07
N GLN A 172 -26.83 6.59 -15.06
CA GLN A 172 -28.02 5.91 -15.61
C GLN A 172 -27.82 5.58 -17.07
#